data_62be1b89589940e56baaba1e8fbaea8e
#
_entry.id   62be1b89589940e56baaba1e8fbaea8e
#
_cell.length_a   1.000
_cell.length_b   1.000
_cell.length_c   1.000
_cell.angle_alpha   90.00
_cell.angle_beta   90.00
_cell.angle_gamma   90.00
#
_symmetry.space_group_name_H-M   'P 1'
#
loop_
_entity.id
_entity.type
_entity.pdbx_description
1 polymer ?
#
loop_
_entity_poly.entity_id
_entity_poly.type
_entity_poly.pdbx_seq_one_letter_code
_entity_poly.pdbx_strand_id
1 'polypeptide(L)'
;MRDTAKLLRFDPDQSDPGIDIRQPVNGQRRIGAIMIDLGLLQVEQAEQVLDIQRGEGGRFGDLAVSLGFLRKEQVMVALARQRALPTLMPDDLARLDSDLRSAIEDSGSLRAYTDARTQLELRWFDDAPERRTLAVISDGPREGRTLTASAVGLLLAMTGRRVLLIDACAGSGRLASIFGVEKKSLSLTEAISSPDRALRLKSTLDSLDLAVLSAHEKEFNADTAASRGFASLLATVAGHWDAVIVDTPAWSVDRTAFAVSVRCSGALISVRLGHSRLDGLSAIRRHLADGGVERIGAVVQRF
;
A
#
# COMPACT_ATOMS: atom_id res chain seq x y z
N MET A 1 -49.36 -11.74 -1.56
CA MET A 1 -49.41 -12.64 -2.72
C MET A 1 -47.97 -12.96 -3.06
N ARG A 2 -47.54 -14.02 -2.57
CA ARG A 2 -46.73 -15.18 -2.99
C ARG A 2 -45.82 -14.86 -4.19
N ASP A 3 -44.57 -14.75 -3.90
CA ASP A 3 -43.52 -14.78 -4.89
C ASP A 3 -42.75 -16.10 -4.76
N THR A 4 -42.66 -16.78 -5.87
CA THR A 4 -42.26 -18.18 -5.97
C THR A 4 -40.76 -18.24 -6.26
N ALA A 5 -39.96 -18.62 -5.29
CA ALA A 5 -38.58 -19.01 -5.49
C ALA A 5 -38.53 -20.25 -6.41
N LYS A 6 -38.06 -20.10 -7.61
CA LYS A 6 -37.81 -21.16 -8.59
C LYS A 6 -36.55 -21.90 -8.23
N LEU A 7 -36.70 -22.99 -7.50
CA LEU A 7 -35.65 -23.99 -7.29
C LEU A 7 -35.29 -24.61 -8.65
N LEU A 8 -34.10 -24.34 -9.17
CA LEU A 8 -33.51 -25.09 -10.27
C LEU A 8 -33.22 -26.49 -9.79
N ARG A 9 -34.00 -27.46 -10.31
CA ARG A 9 -33.72 -28.88 -10.12
C ARG A 9 -32.49 -29.26 -10.94
N PHE A 10 -31.55 -29.85 -10.29
CA PHE A 10 -30.37 -30.49 -10.89
C PHE A 10 -30.84 -31.78 -11.59
N ASP A 11 -30.58 -31.87 -12.89
CA ASP A 11 -30.81 -33.06 -13.70
C ASP A 11 -29.51 -33.87 -13.78
N PRO A 12 -29.41 -35.05 -13.21
CA PRO A 12 -28.16 -35.79 -13.16
C PRO A 12 -27.74 -36.46 -14.47
N ASP A 13 -28.54 -36.37 -15.53
CA ASP A 13 -28.29 -37.13 -16.78
C ASP A 13 -27.84 -36.31 -17.98
N GLN A 14 -27.46 -35.05 -17.78
CA GLN A 14 -26.74 -34.28 -18.82
C GLN A 14 -25.22 -34.42 -18.61
N SER A 15 -24.59 -35.20 -19.47
CA SER A 15 -23.16 -35.26 -19.64
C SER A 15 -22.62 -33.83 -19.86
N ASP A 16 -22.03 -33.26 -18.83
CA ASP A 16 -21.46 -31.90 -18.79
C ASP A 16 -20.30 -31.83 -19.81
N PRO A 17 -20.36 -30.99 -20.86
CA PRO A 17 -19.21 -30.77 -21.71
C PRO A 17 -18.12 -30.15 -20.84
N GLY A 18 -17.00 -30.86 -20.68
CA GLY A 18 -15.91 -30.58 -19.77
C GLY A 18 -15.69 -29.08 -19.54
N ILE A 19 -15.76 -28.69 -18.25
CA ILE A 19 -15.63 -27.26 -17.88
C ILE A 19 -14.26 -26.78 -18.36
N ASP A 20 -14.23 -26.00 -19.43
CA ASP A 20 -13.01 -25.32 -19.88
C ASP A 20 -12.58 -24.32 -18.79
N ILE A 21 -11.47 -24.61 -18.12
CA ILE A 21 -10.90 -23.82 -17.04
C ILE A 21 -10.66 -22.37 -17.49
N ARG A 22 -10.47 -22.13 -18.79
CA ARG A 22 -10.14 -20.83 -19.38
C ARG A 22 -11.36 -19.97 -19.69
N GLN A 23 -12.56 -20.55 -19.71
CA GLN A 23 -13.78 -19.78 -19.99
C GLN A 23 -14.26 -18.98 -18.77
N PRO A 24 -14.57 -17.68 -18.93
CA PRO A 24 -15.08 -16.84 -17.85
C PRO A 24 -16.50 -17.27 -17.44
N VAL A 25 -16.80 -17.17 -16.14
CA VAL A 25 -18.15 -17.33 -15.60
C VAL A 25 -18.65 -15.95 -15.19
N ASN A 26 -19.82 -15.55 -15.67
CA ASN A 26 -20.40 -14.22 -15.44
C ASN A 26 -19.44 -13.05 -15.80
N GLY A 27 -18.64 -13.20 -16.85
CA GLY A 27 -17.68 -12.17 -17.29
C GLY A 27 -16.39 -12.11 -16.46
N GLN A 28 -16.27 -12.90 -15.39
CA GLN A 28 -15.04 -12.99 -14.59
C GLN A 28 -14.26 -14.26 -14.94
N ARG A 29 -12.93 -14.13 -15.07
CA ARG A 29 -12.05 -15.28 -15.30
C ARG A 29 -12.04 -16.18 -14.06
N ARG A 30 -12.02 -17.49 -14.26
CA ARG A 30 -11.96 -18.48 -13.19
C ARG A 30 -10.60 -18.37 -12.46
N ILE A 31 -10.61 -18.55 -11.15
CA ILE A 31 -9.41 -18.43 -10.32
C ILE A 31 -8.32 -19.43 -10.73
N GLY A 32 -8.68 -20.65 -11.13
CA GLY A 32 -7.74 -21.65 -11.62
C GLY A 32 -7.00 -21.20 -12.90
N ALA A 33 -7.70 -20.58 -13.85
CA ALA A 33 -7.09 -20.01 -15.03
C ALA A 33 -6.10 -18.90 -14.71
N ILE A 34 -6.44 -18.04 -13.76
CA ILE A 34 -5.56 -16.96 -13.31
C ILE A 34 -4.30 -17.54 -12.64
N MET A 35 -4.43 -18.59 -11.85
CA MET A 35 -3.28 -19.26 -11.21
C MET A 35 -2.34 -19.91 -12.22
N ILE A 36 -2.88 -20.47 -13.31
CA ILE A 36 -2.08 -21.01 -14.42
C ILE A 36 -1.35 -19.87 -15.15
N ASP A 37 -2.03 -18.77 -15.49
CA ASP A 37 -1.42 -17.63 -16.17
C ASP A 37 -0.32 -16.95 -15.34
N LEU A 38 -0.46 -16.98 -14.02
CA LEU A 38 0.56 -16.49 -13.09
C LEU A 38 1.72 -17.48 -12.87
N GLY A 39 1.68 -18.66 -13.53
CA GLY A 39 2.68 -19.71 -13.33
C GLY A 39 2.67 -20.35 -11.94
N LEU A 40 1.61 -20.14 -11.18
CA LEU A 40 1.46 -20.67 -9.80
C LEU A 40 0.98 -22.11 -9.78
N LEU A 41 0.25 -22.56 -10.82
CA LEU A 41 -0.22 -23.92 -11.01
C LEU A 41 0.08 -24.41 -12.42
N GLN A 42 0.40 -25.69 -12.55
CA GLN A 42 0.36 -26.39 -13.83
C GLN A 42 -1.10 -26.76 -14.17
N VAL A 43 -1.38 -26.98 -15.48
CA VAL A 43 -2.74 -27.31 -15.95
C VAL A 43 -3.23 -28.57 -15.28
N GLU A 44 -2.40 -29.60 -15.18
CA GLU A 44 -2.70 -30.89 -14.58
C GLU A 44 -3.05 -30.78 -13.10
N GLN A 45 -2.35 -29.90 -12.37
CA GLN A 45 -2.65 -29.61 -10.96
C GLN A 45 -4.01 -28.94 -10.80
N ALA A 46 -4.33 -27.99 -11.67
CA ALA A 46 -5.61 -27.30 -11.65
C ALA A 46 -6.77 -28.24 -11.96
N GLU A 47 -6.59 -29.21 -12.88
CA GLU A 47 -7.56 -30.26 -13.20
C GLU A 47 -7.80 -31.17 -11.98
N GLN A 48 -6.74 -31.61 -11.30
CA GLN A 48 -6.86 -32.39 -10.06
C GLN A 48 -7.67 -31.69 -8.98
N VAL A 49 -7.43 -30.38 -8.79
CA VAL A 49 -8.20 -29.58 -7.82
C VAL A 49 -9.66 -29.50 -8.23
N LEU A 50 -9.98 -29.37 -9.52
CA LEU A 50 -11.35 -29.32 -10.02
C LEU A 50 -12.07 -30.66 -9.81
N ASP A 51 -11.40 -31.79 -10.06
CA ASP A 51 -11.99 -33.11 -9.87
C ASP A 51 -12.37 -33.36 -8.41
N ILE A 52 -11.49 -32.99 -7.47
CA ILE A 52 -11.78 -33.05 -6.04
C ILE A 52 -12.92 -32.07 -5.68
N GLN A 53 -12.90 -30.87 -6.24
CA GLN A 53 -13.97 -29.89 -6.00
C GLN A 53 -15.34 -30.39 -6.45
N ARG A 54 -15.41 -31.14 -7.55
CA ARG A 54 -16.66 -31.76 -8.04
C ARG A 54 -17.17 -32.88 -7.13
N GLY A 55 -16.25 -33.68 -6.56
CA GLY A 55 -16.62 -34.81 -5.68
C GLY A 55 -16.93 -34.38 -4.26
N GLU A 56 -16.13 -33.51 -3.69
CA GLU A 56 -16.17 -33.19 -2.24
C GLU A 56 -16.69 -31.77 -1.97
N GLY A 57 -16.80 -30.92 -2.98
CA GLY A 57 -17.11 -29.50 -2.81
C GLY A 57 -15.91 -28.68 -2.30
N GLY A 58 -16.19 -27.49 -1.81
CA GLY A 58 -15.15 -26.62 -1.25
C GLY A 58 -14.68 -25.52 -2.20
N ARG A 59 -13.78 -24.66 -1.70
CA ARG A 59 -13.22 -23.57 -2.50
C ARG A 59 -11.95 -24.03 -3.21
N PHE A 60 -11.83 -23.72 -4.48
CA PHE A 60 -10.69 -24.11 -5.31
C PHE A 60 -9.33 -23.77 -4.65
N GLY A 61 -9.19 -22.54 -4.12
CA GLY A 61 -7.96 -22.10 -3.47
C GLY A 61 -7.62 -22.88 -2.20
N ASP A 62 -8.62 -23.19 -1.38
CA ASP A 62 -8.43 -23.97 -0.13
C ASP A 62 -8.01 -25.41 -0.45
N LEU A 63 -8.61 -26.02 -1.49
CA LEU A 63 -8.25 -27.35 -1.97
C LEU A 63 -6.83 -27.38 -2.54
N ALA A 64 -6.44 -26.38 -3.35
CA ALA A 64 -5.09 -26.30 -3.88
C ALA A 64 -4.02 -26.16 -2.79
N VAL A 65 -4.35 -25.47 -1.67
CA VAL A 65 -3.47 -25.39 -0.48
C VAL A 65 -3.43 -26.72 0.27
N SER A 66 -4.54 -27.38 0.47
CA SER A 66 -4.60 -28.67 1.18
C SER A 66 -3.84 -29.80 0.43
N LEU A 67 -3.80 -29.72 -0.90
CA LEU A 67 -3.05 -30.63 -1.77
C LEU A 67 -1.54 -30.24 -1.83
N GLY A 68 -1.13 -29.17 -1.19
CA GLY A 68 0.26 -28.70 -1.22
C GLY A 68 0.71 -28.07 -2.54
N PHE A 69 -0.20 -27.82 -3.47
CA PHE A 69 0.12 -27.19 -4.75
C PHE A 69 0.38 -25.70 -4.63
N LEU A 70 -0.28 -25.05 -3.66
CA LEU A 70 -0.17 -23.61 -3.41
C LEU A 70 0.00 -23.30 -1.92
N ARG A 71 0.61 -22.15 -1.64
CA ARG A 71 0.57 -21.50 -0.34
C ARG A 71 -0.62 -20.55 -0.26
N LYS A 72 -1.11 -20.25 0.96
CA LYS A 72 -2.24 -19.33 1.17
C LYS A 72 -2.01 -17.96 0.54
N GLU A 73 -0.78 -17.46 0.59
CA GLU A 73 -0.37 -16.17 0.01
C GLU A 73 -0.57 -16.15 -1.51
N GLN A 74 -0.22 -17.25 -2.20
CA GLN A 74 -0.41 -17.39 -3.65
C GLN A 74 -1.89 -17.41 -4.05
N VAL A 75 -2.74 -18.01 -3.22
CA VAL A 75 -4.21 -17.96 -3.42
C VAL A 75 -4.72 -16.53 -3.29
N MET A 76 -4.25 -15.78 -2.30
CA MET A 76 -4.63 -14.37 -2.11
C MET A 76 -4.22 -13.51 -3.32
N VAL A 77 -3.03 -13.74 -3.88
CA VAL A 77 -2.57 -13.08 -5.12
C VAL A 77 -3.54 -13.34 -6.28
N ALA A 78 -3.92 -14.59 -6.51
CA ALA A 78 -4.83 -14.94 -7.59
C ALA A 78 -6.25 -14.38 -7.39
N LEU A 79 -6.75 -14.33 -6.15
CA LEU A 79 -8.05 -13.75 -5.81
C LEU A 79 -8.07 -12.23 -6.04
N ALA A 80 -7.00 -11.54 -5.68
CA ALA A 80 -6.88 -10.10 -5.92
C ALA A 80 -6.84 -9.81 -7.43
N ARG A 81 -6.09 -10.62 -8.21
CA ARG A 81 -6.04 -10.53 -9.68
C ARG A 81 -7.41 -10.82 -10.32
N GLN A 82 -8.17 -11.77 -9.77
CA GLN A 82 -9.53 -12.07 -10.24
C GLN A 82 -10.48 -10.87 -10.09
N ARG A 83 -10.27 -10.07 -9.05
CA ARG A 83 -11.03 -8.85 -8.78
C ARG A 83 -10.50 -7.63 -9.54
N ALA A 84 -9.55 -7.81 -10.45
CA ALA A 84 -8.82 -6.75 -11.15
C ALA A 84 -8.10 -5.75 -10.20
N LEU A 85 -7.80 -6.18 -8.97
CA LEU A 85 -6.98 -5.40 -8.05
C LEU A 85 -5.49 -5.65 -8.35
N PRO A 86 -4.66 -4.64 -8.35
CA PRO A 86 -3.21 -4.80 -8.39
C PRO A 86 -2.74 -5.68 -7.23
N THR A 87 -1.78 -6.53 -7.49
CA THR A 87 -1.32 -7.52 -6.51
C THR A 87 0.19 -7.52 -6.48
N LEU A 88 0.75 -7.52 -5.27
CA LEU A 88 2.19 -7.64 -5.09
C LEU A 88 2.66 -9.01 -5.59
N MET A 89 3.50 -9.01 -6.63
CA MET A 89 4.05 -10.23 -7.21
C MET A 89 5.19 -10.79 -6.34
N PRO A 90 5.48 -12.10 -6.42
CA PRO A 90 6.56 -12.71 -5.63
C PRO A 90 7.91 -12.03 -5.82
N ASP A 91 8.25 -11.62 -7.02
CA ASP A 91 9.51 -10.92 -7.33
C ASP A 91 9.57 -9.54 -6.66
N ASP A 92 8.46 -8.79 -6.68
CA ASP A 92 8.35 -7.52 -5.97
C ASP A 92 8.44 -7.72 -4.45
N LEU A 93 7.77 -8.74 -3.92
CA LEU A 93 7.86 -9.09 -2.50
C LEU A 93 9.29 -9.42 -2.07
N ALA A 94 10.05 -10.13 -2.92
CA ALA A 94 11.45 -10.46 -2.66
C ALA A 94 12.37 -9.22 -2.61
N ARG A 95 12.01 -8.15 -3.33
CA ARG A 95 12.76 -6.87 -3.36
C ARG A 95 12.52 -6.01 -2.12
N LEU A 96 11.40 -6.21 -1.41
CA LEU A 96 11.12 -5.46 -0.19
C LEU A 96 12.09 -5.83 0.94
N ASP A 97 12.41 -4.85 1.76
CA ASP A 97 13.19 -5.05 2.99
C ASP A 97 12.46 -6.00 3.97
N SER A 98 13.24 -6.69 4.80
CA SER A 98 12.73 -7.67 5.77
C SER A 98 11.72 -7.07 6.76
N ASP A 99 11.91 -5.82 7.18
CA ASP A 99 11.02 -5.17 8.16
C ASP A 99 9.63 -4.95 7.57
N LEU A 100 9.55 -4.48 6.31
CA LEU A 100 8.27 -4.28 5.63
C LEU A 100 7.60 -5.62 5.32
N ARG A 101 8.36 -6.63 4.87
CA ARG A 101 7.82 -7.98 4.66
C ARG A 101 7.24 -8.54 5.94
N SER A 102 7.98 -8.53 7.03
CA SER A 102 7.51 -9.01 8.33
C SER A 102 6.26 -8.26 8.80
N ALA A 103 6.18 -6.95 8.57
CA ALA A 103 5.04 -6.13 8.97
C ALA A 103 3.75 -6.45 8.17
N ILE A 104 3.87 -6.85 6.90
CA ILE A 104 2.71 -7.25 6.09
C ILE A 104 2.37 -8.75 6.22
N GLU A 105 3.29 -9.57 6.72
CA GLU A 105 3.07 -10.99 7.03
C GLU A 105 2.50 -11.18 8.44
N ASP A 106 2.84 -10.32 9.40
CA ASP A 106 2.25 -10.35 10.75
C ASP A 106 0.80 -9.88 10.74
N SER A 107 -0.10 -10.75 11.16
CA SER A 107 -1.55 -10.50 11.11
C SER A 107 -2.01 -9.28 11.92
N GLY A 108 -1.34 -8.99 13.04
CA GLY A 108 -1.64 -7.84 13.89
C GLY A 108 -1.25 -6.52 13.25
N SER A 109 -0.02 -6.44 12.74
CA SER A 109 0.52 -5.26 12.05
C SER A 109 -0.23 -5.00 10.74
N LEU A 110 -0.45 -6.04 9.93
CA LEU A 110 -1.21 -5.93 8.68
C LEU A 110 -2.63 -5.41 8.93
N ARG A 111 -3.29 -5.87 9.99
CA ARG A 111 -4.62 -5.37 10.35
C ARG A 111 -4.58 -3.88 10.69
N ALA A 112 -3.63 -3.44 11.53
CA ALA A 112 -3.49 -2.03 11.91
C ALA A 112 -3.26 -1.13 10.68
N TYR A 113 -2.38 -1.54 9.75
CA TYR A 113 -2.13 -0.80 8.52
C TYR A 113 -3.32 -0.84 7.54
N THR A 114 -4.04 -1.96 7.47
CA THR A 114 -5.25 -2.09 6.64
C THR A 114 -6.37 -1.20 7.17
N ASP A 115 -6.56 -1.15 8.48
CA ASP A 115 -7.53 -0.26 9.12
C ASP A 115 -7.15 1.21 8.87
N ALA A 116 -5.87 1.58 9.03
CA ALA A 116 -5.36 2.90 8.71
C ALA A 116 -5.61 3.28 7.25
N ARG A 117 -5.23 2.41 6.29
CA ARG A 117 -5.50 2.61 4.87
C ARG A 117 -6.99 2.85 4.61
N THR A 118 -7.86 2.00 5.17
CA THR A 118 -9.31 2.11 4.97
C THR A 118 -9.86 3.46 5.50
N GLN A 119 -9.38 3.92 6.66
CA GLN A 119 -9.77 5.23 7.18
C GLN A 119 -9.25 6.38 6.31
N LEU A 120 -8.04 6.25 5.76
CA LEU A 120 -7.48 7.23 4.83
C LEU A 120 -8.28 7.28 3.53
N GLU A 121 -8.67 6.14 2.97
CA GLU A 121 -9.50 6.10 1.75
C GLU A 121 -10.89 6.70 1.95
N LEU A 122 -11.52 6.42 3.09
CA LEU A 122 -12.87 6.89 3.38
C LEU A 122 -12.96 8.37 3.79
N ARG A 123 -11.88 8.93 4.35
CA ARG A 123 -11.93 10.25 5.01
C ARG A 123 -10.93 11.25 4.48
N TRP A 124 -9.93 10.79 3.72
CA TRP A 124 -8.76 11.60 3.41
C TRP A 124 -8.48 11.74 1.92
N PHE A 125 -8.23 10.61 1.26
CA PHE A 125 -7.93 10.59 -0.16
C PHE A 125 -9.23 10.55 -0.95
N ASP A 126 -9.76 11.72 -1.29
CA ASP A 126 -10.86 11.88 -2.22
C ASP A 126 -10.34 12.38 -3.59
N ASP A 127 -11.24 12.70 -4.50
CA ASP A 127 -10.88 13.12 -5.86
C ASP A 127 -10.25 14.53 -5.91
N ALA A 128 -10.24 15.28 -4.81
CA ALA A 128 -9.66 16.61 -4.75
C ALA A 128 -8.13 16.55 -4.59
N PRO A 129 -7.34 17.03 -5.57
CA PRO A 129 -5.87 16.95 -5.53
C PRO A 129 -5.25 17.56 -4.27
N GLU A 130 -5.84 18.63 -3.75
CA GLU A 130 -5.40 19.32 -2.54
C GLU A 130 -5.49 18.47 -1.27
N ARG A 131 -6.17 17.30 -1.34
CA ARG A 131 -6.32 16.37 -0.22
C ARG A 131 -5.47 15.10 -0.33
N ARG A 132 -4.56 15.05 -1.29
CA ARG A 132 -3.79 13.83 -1.60
C ARG A 132 -2.44 13.73 -0.90
N THR A 133 -2.05 14.73 -0.09
CA THR A 133 -0.75 14.74 0.59
C THR A 133 -0.87 14.44 2.08
N LEU A 134 -0.09 13.49 2.58
CA LEU A 134 -0.13 13.00 3.95
C LEU A 134 1.29 12.94 4.54
N ALA A 135 1.56 13.68 5.61
CA ALA A 135 2.80 13.54 6.36
C ALA A 135 2.69 12.40 7.38
N VAL A 136 3.69 11.53 7.46
CA VAL A 136 3.82 10.53 8.52
C VAL A 136 4.85 11.00 9.53
N ILE A 137 4.42 11.20 10.78
CA ILE A 137 5.21 11.81 11.85
C ILE A 137 5.20 10.97 13.12
N SER A 138 6.12 11.21 14.04
CA SER A 138 6.07 10.70 15.40
C SER A 138 6.80 11.63 16.35
N ASP A 139 6.62 11.46 17.67
CA ASP A 139 7.33 12.23 18.68
C ASP A 139 8.82 11.92 18.67
N GLY A 140 9.19 10.68 18.93
CA GLY A 140 10.56 10.24 19.07
C GLY A 140 11.11 9.44 17.89
N PRO A 141 12.42 9.16 17.88
CA PRO A 141 13.02 8.23 16.95
C PRO A 141 12.56 6.77 17.21
N ARG A 142 12.64 5.92 16.18
CA ARG A 142 12.28 4.49 16.26
C ARG A 142 10.83 4.20 16.66
N GLU A 143 9.91 5.08 16.31
CA GLU A 143 8.45 4.90 16.48
C GLU A 143 7.75 4.42 15.21
N GLY A 144 8.48 3.90 14.22
CA GLY A 144 7.95 3.19 13.06
C GLY A 144 7.39 4.07 11.94
N ARG A 145 7.72 5.38 11.87
CA ARG A 145 7.25 6.30 10.80
C ARG A 145 7.47 5.76 9.41
N THR A 146 8.74 5.47 9.08
CA THR A 146 9.12 4.98 7.74
C THR A 146 8.42 3.67 7.40
N LEU A 147 8.29 2.77 8.38
CA LEU A 147 7.55 1.52 8.19
C LEU A 147 6.06 1.78 7.99
N THR A 148 5.47 2.70 8.74
CA THR A 148 4.07 3.13 8.57
C THR A 148 3.85 3.74 7.18
N ALA A 149 4.71 4.67 6.76
CA ALA A 149 4.63 5.29 5.42
C ALA A 149 4.73 4.23 4.33
N SER A 150 5.67 3.30 4.46
CA SER A 150 5.89 2.20 3.51
C SER A 150 4.70 1.25 3.44
N ALA A 151 4.22 0.76 4.60
CA ALA A 151 3.13 -0.20 4.67
C ALA A 151 1.80 0.40 4.17
N VAL A 152 1.47 1.61 4.62
CA VAL A 152 0.25 2.31 4.18
C VAL A 152 0.32 2.63 2.69
N GLY A 153 1.47 3.10 2.19
CA GLY A 153 1.67 3.37 0.77
C GLY A 153 1.55 2.14 -0.10
N LEU A 154 2.16 1.03 0.32
CA LEU A 154 2.05 -0.26 -0.37
C LEU A 154 0.60 -0.75 -0.42
N LEU A 155 -0.11 -0.71 0.71
CA LEU A 155 -1.50 -1.15 0.78
C LEU A 155 -2.44 -0.26 -0.03
N LEU A 156 -2.18 1.05 -0.15
CA LEU A 156 -2.90 1.95 -1.05
C LEU A 156 -2.64 1.61 -2.52
N ALA A 157 -1.38 1.35 -2.90
CA ALA A 157 -1.05 0.92 -4.26
C ALA A 157 -1.73 -0.42 -4.63
N MET A 158 -1.86 -1.33 -3.67
CA MET A 158 -2.61 -2.59 -3.85
C MET A 158 -4.12 -2.39 -4.04
N THR A 159 -4.67 -1.21 -3.84
CA THR A 159 -6.06 -0.86 -4.22
C THR A 159 -6.17 -0.24 -5.62
N GLY A 160 -5.06 -0.16 -6.36
CA GLY A 160 -5.00 0.41 -7.71
C GLY A 160 -4.72 1.91 -7.76
N ARG A 161 -4.37 2.52 -6.63
CA ARG A 161 -3.96 3.93 -6.59
C ARG A 161 -2.51 4.10 -7.04
N ARG A 162 -2.25 5.19 -7.73
CA ARG A 162 -0.87 5.66 -8.01
C ARG A 162 -0.34 6.34 -6.76
N VAL A 163 0.70 5.77 -6.16
CA VAL A 163 1.24 6.23 -4.87
C VAL A 163 2.65 6.77 -5.04
N LEU A 164 2.89 7.98 -4.54
CA LEU A 164 4.24 8.54 -4.39
C LEU A 164 4.62 8.55 -2.91
N LEU A 165 5.72 7.90 -2.58
CA LEU A 165 6.37 7.99 -1.29
C LEU A 165 7.51 8.99 -1.36
N ILE A 166 7.54 9.96 -0.46
CA ILE A 166 8.61 10.96 -0.36
C ILE A 166 9.36 10.76 0.95
N ASP A 167 10.66 10.47 0.89
CA ASP A 167 11.55 10.44 2.06
C ASP A 167 12.08 11.85 2.32
N ALA A 168 11.54 12.50 3.33
CA ALA A 168 12.01 13.82 3.79
C ALA A 168 13.03 13.72 4.95
N CYS A 169 13.55 12.52 5.25
CA CYS A 169 14.58 12.29 6.25
C CYS A 169 15.96 12.43 5.61
N ALA A 170 16.51 13.64 5.57
CA ALA A 170 17.76 13.96 4.90
C ALA A 170 18.90 12.99 5.25
N GLY A 171 19.52 12.39 4.25
CA GLY A 171 20.66 11.48 4.37
C GLY A 171 20.31 10.09 4.96
N SER A 172 19.04 9.80 5.28
CA SER A 172 18.63 8.52 5.82
C SER A 172 18.60 7.42 4.73
N GLY A 173 17.98 7.71 3.59
CA GLY A 173 17.78 6.74 2.50
C GLY A 173 17.02 5.47 2.92
N ARG A 174 16.38 5.46 4.11
CA ARG A 174 15.72 4.27 4.64
C ARG A 174 14.52 3.87 3.81
N LEU A 175 13.71 4.84 3.40
CA LEU A 175 12.54 4.58 2.55
C LEU A 175 12.96 3.98 1.20
N ALA A 176 13.99 4.54 0.57
CA ALA A 176 14.56 4.00 -0.67
C ALA A 176 15.08 2.57 -0.47
N SER A 177 15.77 2.31 0.65
CA SER A 177 16.27 0.98 1.00
C SER A 177 15.13 -0.05 1.16
N ILE A 178 14.02 0.33 1.78
CA ILE A 178 12.86 -0.55 1.99
C ILE A 178 12.30 -1.07 0.66
N PHE A 179 12.31 -0.26 -0.38
CA PHE A 179 11.80 -0.61 -1.71
C PHE A 179 12.89 -0.98 -2.73
N GLY A 180 14.15 -1.12 -2.31
CA GLY A 180 15.25 -1.47 -3.19
C GLY A 180 15.57 -0.41 -4.27
N VAL A 181 15.30 0.87 -3.99
CA VAL A 181 15.56 1.97 -4.92
C VAL A 181 17.04 2.33 -4.93
N GLU A 182 17.62 2.43 -6.13
CA GLU A 182 19.01 2.85 -6.30
C GLU A 182 19.24 4.31 -5.93
N LYS A 183 20.42 4.62 -5.37
CA LYS A 183 20.83 5.98 -4.98
C LYS A 183 20.96 6.98 -6.16
N LYS A 184 20.93 6.51 -7.40
CA LYS A 184 21.01 7.35 -8.61
C LYS A 184 19.66 7.87 -9.10
N SER A 185 18.56 7.57 -8.39
CA SER A 185 17.24 8.09 -8.73
C SER A 185 17.16 9.61 -8.49
N LEU A 186 16.11 10.25 -9.03
CA LEU A 186 15.83 11.67 -8.82
C LEU A 186 15.83 11.98 -7.32
N SER A 187 16.61 13.02 -6.92
CA SER A 187 16.61 13.48 -5.51
C SER A 187 15.44 14.42 -5.22
N LEU A 188 15.06 14.52 -3.93
CA LEU A 188 14.01 15.45 -3.50
C LEU A 188 14.37 16.91 -3.81
N THR A 189 15.64 17.30 -3.64
CA THR A 189 16.14 18.66 -3.92
C THR A 189 16.05 18.99 -5.41
N GLU A 190 16.41 18.06 -6.28
CA GLU A 190 16.24 18.22 -7.74
C GLU A 190 14.75 18.32 -8.13
N ALA A 191 13.88 17.52 -7.50
CA ALA A 191 12.44 17.57 -7.75
C ALA A 191 11.82 18.90 -7.28
N ILE A 192 12.29 19.49 -6.18
CA ILE A 192 11.88 20.82 -5.72
C ILE A 192 12.25 21.89 -6.76
N SER A 193 13.44 21.77 -7.37
CA SER A 193 13.90 22.69 -8.41
C SER A 193 13.18 22.51 -9.75
N SER A 194 12.69 21.31 -10.02
CA SER A 194 12.01 20.94 -11.27
C SER A 194 10.90 19.91 -11.01
N PRO A 195 9.72 20.36 -10.51
CA PRO A 195 8.63 19.46 -10.08
C PRO A 195 8.14 18.46 -11.14
N ASP A 196 8.15 18.85 -12.42
CA ASP A 196 7.75 18.01 -13.53
C ASP A 196 8.57 16.72 -13.67
N ARG A 197 9.80 16.72 -13.15
CA ARG A 197 10.64 15.51 -13.13
C ARG A 197 10.04 14.43 -12.23
N ALA A 198 9.37 14.80 -11.14
CA ALA A 198 8.72 13.86 -10.23
C ALA A 198 7.52 13.18 -10.88
N LEU A 199 6.90 13.79 -11.90
CA LEU A 199 5.78 13.16 -12.64
C LEU A 199 6.25 11.99 -13.53
N ARG A 200 7.55 11.92 -13.82
CA ARG A 200 8.15 10.90 -14.68
C ARG A 200 8.83 9.78 -13.89
N LEU A 201 8.67 9.77 -12.57
CA LEU A 201 9.18 8.68 -11.74
C LEU A 201 8.53 7.37 -12.18
N LYS A 202 9.35 6.36 -12.39
CA LYS A 202 8.89 5.02 -12.68
C LYS A 202 8.47 4.33 -11.39
N SER A 203 7.53 3.43 -11.50
CA SER A 203 7.18 2.55 -10.40
C SER A 203 8.41 1.77 -9.92
N THR A 204 8.51 1.64 -8.61
CA THR A 204 9.59 0.91 -7.93
C THR A 204 9.32 -0.59 -7.94
N LEU A 205 8.03 -0.95 -8.00
CA LEU A 205 7.54 -2.31 -8.06
C LEU A 205 6.87 -2.55 -9.41
N ASP A 206 7.13 -3.69 -10.04
CA ASP A 206 6.66 -3.97 -11.40
C ASP A 206 5.14 -4.22 -11.44
N SER A 207 4.55 -4.66 -10.34
CA SER A 207 3.13 -5.00 -10.23
C SER A 207 2.24 -3.88 -9.71
N LEU A 208 2.80 -2.79 -9.18
CA LEU A 208 2.06 -1.71 -8.51
C LEU A 208 2.54 -0.34 -8.98
N ASP A 209 1.63 0.62 -9.07
CA ASP A 209 1.96 2.02 -9.34
C ASP A 209 2.43 2.73 -8.06
N LEU A 210 3.65 2.37 -7.61
CA LEU A 210 4.28 2.95 -6.43
C LEU A 210 5.68 3.45 -6.78
N ALA A 211 5.94 4.74 -6.61
CA ALA A 211 7.25 5.36 -6.79
C ALA A 211 7.80 5.92 -5.49
N VAL A 212 9.12 6.01 -5.38
CA VAL A 212 9.83 6.58 -4.23
C VAL A 212 10.69 7.75 -4.69
N LEU A 213 10.56 8.89 -4.02
CA LEU A 213 11.38 10.09 -4.15
C LEU A 213 12.12 10.33 -2.83
N SER A 214 13.45 10.34 -2.83
CA SER A 214 14.21 10.36 -1.59
C SER A 214 15.13 11.57 -1.48
N ALA A 215 15.26 12.12 -0.25
CA ALA A 215 16.27 13.08 0.10
C ALA A 215 17.61 12.36 0.35
N HIS A 216 18.25 11.88 -0.71
CA HIS A 216 19.59 11.25 -0.61
C HIS A 216 20.65 12.18 -0.05
N GLU A 217 20.45 13.49 -0.20
CA GLU A 217 21.37 14.55 0.17
C GLU A 217 21.02 15.07 1.56
N LYS A 218 22.04 15.56 2.28
CA LYS A 218 21.85 16.20 3.59
C LYS A 218 21.26 17.62 3.53
N GLU A 219 20.91 18.08 2.33
CA GLU A 219 20.52 19.46 2.07
C GLU A 219 19.05 19.76 2.32
N PHE A 220 18.20 18.73 2.39
CA PHE A 220 16.79 18.93 2.71
C PHE A 220 16.63 19.19 4.21
N ASN A 221 16.09 20.35 4.57
CA ASN A 221 15.92 20.80 5.95
C ASN A 221 14.60 21.59 6.13
N ALA A 222 14.37 22.13 7.32
CA ALA A 222 13.14 22.86 7.65
C ALA A 222 12.90 24.08 6.75
N ASP A 223 13.96 24.82 6.36
CA ASP A 223 13.83 25.98 5.48
C ASP A 223 13.42 25.57 4.07
N THR A 224 14.05 24.50 3.56
CA THR A 224 13.68 23.92 2.26
C THR A 224 12.25 23.40 2.27
N ALA A 225 11.83 22.73 3.34
CA ALA A 225 10.46 22.24 3.52
C ALA A 225 9.43 23.39 3.64
N ALA A 226 9.82 24.51 4.24
CA ALA A 226 8.97 25.71 4.33
C ALA A 226 8.92 26.51 3.02
N SER A 227 9.81 26.24 2.07
CA SER A 227 9.94 27.01 0.82
C SER A 227 8.71 26.92 -0.09
N ARG A 228 8.57 27.89 -1.00
CA ARG A 228 7.57 27.85 -2.08
C ARG A 228 7.85 26.73 -3.07
N GLY A 229 9.12 26.35 -3.27
CA GLY A 229 9.52 25.26 -4.16
C GLY A 229 8.96 23.91 -3.69
N PHE A 230 9.06 23.60 -2.40
CA PHE A 230 8.48 22.37 -1.84
C PHE A 230 6.94 22.37 -1.91
N ALA A 231 6.31 23.52 -1.62
CA ALA A 231 4.87 23.66 -1.78
C ALA A 231 4.42 23.45 -3.24
N SER A 232 5.17 23.99 -4.21
CA SER A 232 4.93 23.78 -5.64
C SER A 232 5.11 22.33 -6.04
N LEU A 233 6.14 21.64 -5.54
CA LEU A 233 6.33 20.22 -5.76
C LEU A 233 5.14 19.42 -5.27
N LEU A 234 4.70 19.63 -4.02
CA LEU A 234 3.55 18.92 -3.44
C LEU A 234 2.27 19.14 -4.25
N ALA A 235 1.99 20.36 -4.68
CA ALA A 235 0.84 20.67 -5.53
C ALA A 235 0.92 19.95 -6.90
N THR A 236 2.10 19.96 -7.52
CA THR A 236 2.34 19.31 -8.81
C THR A 236 2.15 17.79 -8.72
N VAL A 237 2.76 17.14 -7.72
CA VAL A 237 2.65 15.68 -7.55
C VAL A 237 1.25 15.26 -7.10
N ALA A 238 0.55 16.06 -6.29
CA ALA A 238 -0.83 15.79 -5.89
C ALA A 238 -1.81 15.85 -7.07
N GLY A 239 -1.50 16.63 -8.11
CA GLY A 239 -2.28 16.64 -9.35
C GLY A 239 -2.11 15.38 -10.20
N HIS A 240 -1.01 14.64 -10.01
CA HIS A 240 -0.66 13.47 -10.81
C HIS A 240 -0.84 12.14 -10.06
N TRP A 241 -0.45 12.08 -8.80
CA TRP A 241 -0.53 10.89 -7.95
C TRP A 241 -1.84 10.90 -7.14
N ASP A 242 -2.42 9.72 -6.93
CA ASP A 242 -3.69 9.58 -6.20
C ASP A 242 -3.49 9.65 -4.67
N ALA A 243 -2.27 9.34 -4.21
CA ALA A 243 -1.83 9.52 -2.84
C ALA A 243 -0.34 9.86 -2.79
N VAL A 244 0.02 10.87 -2.01
CA VAL A 244 1.41 11.30 -1.77
C VAL A 244 1.67 11.20 -0.28
N ILE A 245 2.54 10.30 0.14
CA ILE A 245 2.88 10.09 1.54
C ILE A 245 4.31 10.56 1.79
N VAL A 246 4.49 11.46 2.76
CA VAL A 246 5.77 12.04 3.09
C VAL A 246 6.25 11.48 4.43
N ASP A 247 7.30 10.67 4.40
CA ASP A 247 8.01 10.21 5.61
C ASP A 247 8.87 11.35 6.16
N THR A 248 8.74 11.66 7.44
CA THR A 248 9.42 12.79 8.07
C THR A 248 10.42 12.33 9.13
N PRO A 249 11.39 13.16 9.52
CA PRO A 249 12.20 12.91 10.71
C PRO A 249 11.34 12.93 11.99
N ALA A 250 11.91 12.51 13.14
CA ALA A 250 11.22 12.60 14.42
C ALA A 250 10.98 14.05 14.82
N TRP A 251 9.77 14.34 15.30
CA TRP A 251 9.36 15.69 15.71
C TRP A 251 10.27 16.32 16.77
N SER A 252 10.67 15.54 17.78
CA SER A 252 11.54 16.01 18.85
C SER A 252 13.00 16.20 18.43
N VAL A 253 13.38 15.74 17.23
CA VAL A 253 14.76 15.77 16.72
C VAL A 253 14.95 16.85 15.66
N ASP A 254 13.99 17.02 14.76
CA ASP A 254 14.15 17.87 13.60
C ASP A 254 12.87 18.64 13.26
N ARG A 255 12.98 19.96 13.16
CA ARG A 255 11.88 20.87 12.79
C ARG A 255 11.35 20.65 11.36
N THR A 256 12.08 19.96 10.53
CA THR A 256 11.64 19.55 9.19
C THR A 256 10.33 18.77 9.26
N ALA A 257 10.12 17.96 10.30
CA ALA A 257 8.86 17.25 10.52
C ALA A 257 7.65 18.20 10.57
N PHE A 258 7.77 19.33 11.29
CA PHE A 258 6.72 20.36 11.33
C PHE A 258 6.54 21.05 10.00
N ALA A 259 7.62 21.54 9.42
CA ALA A 259 7.59 22.29 8.17
C ALA A 259 6.97 21.49 7.01
N VAL A 260 7.26 20.18 6.93
CA VAL A 260 6.62 19.24 5.99
C VAL A 260 5.14 19.07 6.31
N SER A 261 4.81 18.81 7.58
CA SER A 261 3.44 18.48 7.98
C SER A 261 2.45 19.60 7.68
N VAL A 262 2.83 20.86 7.88
CA VAL A 262 1.97 22.02 7.60
C VAL A 262 1.84 22.33 6.09
N ARG A 263 2.66 21.69 5.25
CA ARG A 263 2.53 21.76 3.79
C ARG A 263 1.68 20.62 3.20
N CYS A 264 1.48 19.55 3.98
CA CYS A 264 0.62 18.45 3.60
C CYS A 264 -0.84 18.74 4.00
N SER A 265 -1.78 18.11 3.30
CA SER A 265 -3.21 18.24 3.59
C SER A 265 -3.62 17.53 4.88
N GLY A 266 -2.70 16.79 5.48
CA GLY A 266 -2.90 16.16 6.76
C GLY A 266 -1.71 15.40 7.31
N ALA A 267 -1.85 14.84 8.52
CA ALA A 267 -0.79 14.12 9.22
C ALA A 267 -1.27 12.81 9.84
N LEU A 268 -0.47 11.77 9.71
CA LEU A 268 -0.65 10.47 10.35
C LEU A 268 0.44 10.30 11.41
N ILE A 269 0.03 10.19 12.67
CA ILE A 269 0.96 10.04 13.79
C ILE A 269 1.24 8.54 13.99
N SER A 270 2.50 8.13 13.83
CA SER A 270 2.96 6.80 14.19
C SER A 270 3.25 6.75 15.68
N VAL A 271 2.57 5.85 16.39
CA VAL A 271 2.64 5.69 17.84
C VAL A 271 3.13 4.30 18.16
N ARG A 272 4.22 4.20 18.92
CA ARG A 272 4.73 2.93 19.42
C ARG A 272 4.23 2.69 20.84
N LEU A 273 3.44 1.63 21.00
CA LEU A 273 2.87 1.27 22.31
C LEU A 273 3.97 0.97 23.34
N GLY A 274 3.84 1.60 24.52
CA GLY A 274 4.82 1.48 25.61
C GLY A 274 6.13 2.28 25.39
N HIS A 275 6.23 3.08 24.31
CA HIS A 275 7.40 3.91 24.01
C HIS A 275 7.05 5.38 23.76
N SER A 276 6.03 5.65 22.93
CA SER A 276 5.60 7.02 22.64
C SER A 276 5.00 7.69 23.87
N ARG A 277 5.35 8.97 24.08
CA ARG A 277 4.92 9.76 25.24
C ARG A 277 3.64 10.52 24.91
N LEU A 278 2.64 10.45 25.79
CA LEU A 278 1.36 11.15 25.60
C LEU A 278 1.52 12.68 25.54
N ASP A 279 2.47 13.24 26.28
CA ASP A 279 2.79 14.67 26.26
C ASP A 279 3.26 15.10 24.86
N GLY A 280 4.20 14.33 24.28
CA GLY A 280 4.71 14.56 22.94
C GLY A 280 3.60 14.48 21.88
N LEU A 281 2.76 13.44 21.94
CA LEU A 281 1.63 13.27 21.02
C LEU A 281 0.63 14.45 21.14
N SER A 282 0.35 14.90 22.36
CA SER A 282 -0.53 16.04 22.62
C SER A 282 0.06 17.35 22.10
N ALA A 283 1.38 17.54 22.24
CA ALA A 283 2.10 18.69 21.71
C ALA A 283 2.06 18.69 20.17
N ILE A 284 2.36 17.56 19.53
CA ILE A 284 2.28 17.40 18.06
C ILE A 284 0.90 17.79 17.57
N ARG A 285 -0.17 17.20 18.13
CA ARG A 285 -1.55 17.49 17.73
C ARG A 285 -1.88 18.98 17.81
N ARG A 286 -1.46 19.67 18.90
CA ARG A 286 -1.68 21.09 19.08
C ARG A 286 -0.95 21.92 18.04
N HIS A 287 0.36 21.68 17.85
CA HIS A 287 1.14 22.43 16.88
C HIS A 287 0.65 22.23 15.43
N LEU A 288 0.20 21.01 15.08
CA LEU A 288 -0.37 20.74 13.77
C LEU A 288 -1.68 21.51 13.57
N ALA A 289 -2.55 21.54 14.59
CA ALA A 289 -3.80 22.31 14.56
C ALA A 289 -3.52 23.82 14.44
N ASP A 290 -2.57 24.34 15.23
CA ASP A 290 -2.12 25.73 15.18
C ASP A 290 -1.50 26.08 13.78
N GLY A 291 -0.87 25.09 13.14
CA GLY A 291 -0.34 25.18 11.77
C GLY A 291 -1.38 25.02 10.65
N GLY A 292 -2.68 24.85 11.01
CA GLY A 292 -3.77 24.71 10.04
C GLY A 292 -3.96 23.30 9.50
N VAL A 293 -3.34 22.27 10.10
CA VAL A 293 -3.55 20.87 9.71
C VAL A 293 -4.80 20.35 10.40
N GLU A 294 -5.90 20.30 9.66
CA GLU A 294 -7.20 19.90 10.21
C GLU A 294 -7.37 18.38 10.32
N ARG A 295 -6.71 17.63 9.44
CA ARG A 295 -6.83 16.17 9.36
C ARG A 295 -5.65 15.49 10.02
N ILE A 296 -5.89 14.92 11.20
CA ILE A 296 -4.87 14.24 11.99
C ILE A 296 -5.41 12.86 12.37
N GLY A 297 -4.66 11.82 11.95
CA GLY A 297 -4.92 10.43 12.35
C GLY A 297 -3.76 9.87 13.16
N ALA A 298 -3.95 8.68 13.75
CA ALA A 298 -2.87 7.96 14.43
C ALA A 298 -2.94 6.46 14.12
N VAL A 299 -1.77 5.84 14.02
CA VAL A 299 -1.60 4.38 13.95
C VAL A 299 -0.80 3.93 15.16
N VAL A 300 -1.39 3.03 15.94
CA VAL A 300 -0.75 2.47 17.15
C VAL A 300 -0.18 1.09 16.80
N GLN A 301 1.11 0.90 17.06
CA GLN A 301 1.86 -0.29 16.71
C GLN A 301 2.55 -0.90 17.92
N ARG A 302 2.75 -2.22 17.89
CA ARG A 302 3.63 -2.98 18.78
C ARG A 302 4.79 -3.52 17.95
N PHE A 303 6.00 -3.28 18.40
CA PHE A 303 7.21 -3.87 17.84
C PHE A 303 7.92 -4.69 18.90
#